data_0de47186892711c124cd3d85d694c7a5
#
_entry.id   0de47186892711c124cd3d85d694c7a5
#
_cell.length_a   1.000
_cell.length_b   1.000
_cell.length_c   1.000
_cell.angle_alpha   90.00
_cell.angle_beta   90.00
_cell.angle_gamma   90.00
#
_symmetry.space_group_name_H-M   'P 1'
#
loop_
_entity.id
_entity.type
_entity.pdbx_description
1 polymer ?
#
loop_
_entity_poly.entity_id
_entity_poly.type
_entity_poly.pdbx_seq_one_letter_code
_entity_poly.pdbx_strand_id
1 'polypeptide(L)'
;MTAEDKRLGKNKALIKYQGLYGDRANKEQIGELYLEKLETRSPAFNWEIQPHLHQGMWQIFFITSGTFDLSQADRQEKLKAPCVLLIPPLALHGFRFNPEVSGQILSFSQTHYQTITTESISVKWPEDQVSLVCNFEELYSAESILTIIDFIDRELANPLPGKEAMLRACMQQLLLLIYRLKNSEEPVSTQKQTPANRHYMRFLQLLELAGGDTTISGIASQMKISPVHLNRICQEKAGKPAGQLLQERLIREAKKYLSYTSYPVTEIAYLLRFEYANYFVRFFRKHTGLSPKEFRSKTATVATNANSARKS
;
A
#
# COMPACT_ATOMS: atom_id res chain seq x y z
N MET A 1 28.39 18.68 29.84
CA MET A 1 27.48 18.48 28.67
C MET A 1 28.20 17.55 27.72
N THR A 2 27.99 16.28 27.89
CA THR A 2 28.72 15.20 27.25
C THR A 2 27.90 14.61 26.09
N ALA A 3 28.61 14.13 25.10
CA ALA A 3 28.16 13.72 23.75
C ALA A 3 27.28 12.45 23.69
N GLU A 4 26.45 12.17 24.69
CA GLU A 4 25.65 10.92 24.80
C GLU A 4 24.15 11.08 24.51
N ASP A 5 23.66 12.26 24.16
CA ASP A 5 22.22 12.54 24.07
C ASP A 5 21.63 12.45 22.64
N LYS A 6 22.30 11.77 21.70
CA LYS A 6 21.86 11.70 20.28
C LYS A 6 21.51 10.32 19.75
N ARG A 7 21.13 9.35 20.59
CA ARG A 7 20.72 8.00 20.11
C ARG A 7 19.49 7.45 20.82
N LEU A 8 18.37 8.14 20.73
CA LEU A 8 17.06 7.55 21.04
C LEU A 8 16.07 7.91 19.92
N GLY A 9 16.13 7.14 18.86
CA GLY A 9 15.05 7.08 17.87
C GLY A 9 13.79 6.60 18.58
N LYS A 10 12.82 7.50 18.77
CA LYS A 10 11.53 7.24 19.41
C LYS A 10 10.77 6.19 18.58
N ASN A 11 10.72 4.95 19.07
CA ASN A 11 9.79 3.92 18.58
C ASN A 11 8.35 4.37 18.92
N LYS A 12 7.69 5.04 17.98
CA LYS A 12 6.26 5.37 18.10
C LYS A 12 5.44 4.08 17.88
N ALA A 13 4.55 3.76 18.83
CA ALA A 13 3.62 2.65 18.69
C ALA A 13 2.75 2.86 17.44
N LEU A 14 2.67 1.83 16.60
CA LEU A 14 1.84 1.83 15.38
C LEU A 14 0.37 1.84 15.75
N ILE A 15 -0.36 2.83 15.26
CA ILE A 15 -1.80 2.98 15.46
C ILE A 15 -2.50 2.15 14.38
N LYS A 16 -3.41 1.26 14.82
CA LYS A 16 -4.30 0.51 13.94
C LYS A 16 -5.67 1.14 13.97
N TYR A 17 -6.18 1.52 12.81
CA TYR A 17 -7.55 1.96 12.68
C TYR A 17 -8.42 0.85 12.09
N GLN A 18 -9.52 0.51 12.77
CA GLN A 18 -10.63 -0.25 12.19
C GLN A 18 -11.66 0.78 11.69
N GLY A 19 -11.83 0.88 10.38
CA GLY A 19 -12.65 1.92 9.76
C GLY A 19 -11.90 3.26 9.59
N LEU A 20 -12.62 4.32 9.24
CA LEU A 20 -12.08 5.66 9.12
C LEU A 20 -11.59 6.15 10.51
N TYR A 21 -10.30 6.14 10.73
CA TYR A 21 -9.60 6.74 11.87
C TYR A 21 -10.13 6.42 13.28
N GLY A 22 -10.75 5.24 13.49
CA GLY A 22 -11.15 4.81 14.83
C GLY A 22 -12.46 5.40 15.37
N ASP A 23 -13.24 6.08 14.56
CA ASP A 23 -14.58 6.55 14.94
C ASP A 23 -15.50 5.36 15.20
N ARG A 24 -15.72 5.04 16.47
CA ARG A 24 -16.62 4.00 16.93
C ARG A 24 -18.10 4.32 16.69
N ALA A 25 -18.43 5.58 16.40
CA ALA A 25 -19.80 6.07 16.31
C ALA A 25 -20.52 5.74 14.99
N ASN A 26 -19.79 5.40 13.91
CA ASN A 26 -20.37 5.20 12.57
C ASN A 26 -20.21 3.78 12.02
N LYS A 27 -20.28 2.75 12.87
CA LYS A 27 -20.20 1.34 12.43
C LYS A 27 -21.34 0.90 11.50
N GLU A 28 -22.47 1.59 11.49
CA GLU A 28 -23.68 1.18 10.75
C GLU A 28 -23.94 1.96 9.46
N GLN A 29 -23.17 3.00 9.15
CA GLN A 29 -23.40 3.85 7.98
C GLN A 29 -22.17 4.03 7.07
N ILE A 30 -21.18 3.14 7.15
CA ILE A 30 -20.08 3.21 6.21
C ILE A 30 -20.56 2.64 4.88
N GLY A 31 -21.07 3.49 4.01
CA GLY A 31 -21.21 3.22 2.59
C GLY A 31 -19.84 2.75 2.06
N GLU A 32 -19.80 2.00 0.97
CA GLU A 32 -18.56 1.41 0.45
C GLU A 32 -17.55 2.47 -0.05
N LEU A 33 -17.93 3.75 -0.13
CA LEU A 33 -17.16 4.87 -0.68
C LEU A 33 -17.37 6.16 0.13
N TYR A 34 -16.29 6.84 0.50
CA TYR A 34 -16.26 8.07 1.30
C TYR A 34 -15.37 9.11 0.69
N LEU A 35 -15.83 10.36 0.65
CA LEU A 35 -15.02 11.51 0.26
C LEU A 35 -14.98 12.55 1.38
N GLU A 36 -13.80 12.98 1.77
CA GLU A 36 -13.55 13.98 2.81
C GLU A 36 -12.58 15.05 2.31
N LYS A 37 -12.74 16.28 2.79
CA LYS A 37 -11.77 17.36 2.55
C LYS A 37 -10.64 17.29 3.56
N LEU A 38 -9.41 17.44 3.09
CA LEU A 38 -8.20 17.35 3.90
C LEU A 38 -8.13 18.50 4.92
N GLU A 39 -8.55 19.69 4.54
CA GLU A 39 -8.64 20.88 5.39
C GLU A 39 -9.64 20.73 6.53
N THR A 40 -10.68 19.97 6.34
CA THR A 40 -11.70 19.68 7.39
C THR A 40 -11.20 18.61 8.35
N ARG A 41 -10.49 17.63 7.84
CA ARG A 41 -10.03 16.46 8.61
C ARG A 41 -8.76 16.71 9.42
N SER A 42 -7.75 17.31 8.81
CA SER A 42 -6.40 17.41 9.36
C SER A 42 -6.28 18.24 10.65
N PRO A 43 -7.04 19.34 10.85
CA PRO A 43 -6.98 20.10 12.10
C PRO A 43 -7.30 19.28 13.36
N ALA A 44 -8.23 18.31 13.25
CA ALA A 44 -8.57 17.41 14.36
C ALA A 44 -7.38 16.54 14.84
N PHE A 45 -6.34 16.41 14.02
CA PHE A 45 -5.11 15.66 14.29
C PHE A 45 -3.88 16.58 14.41
N ASN A 46 -4.08 17.88 14.62
CA ASN A 46 -3.01 18.87 14.65
C ASN A 46 -2.11 18.82 13.39
N TRP A 47 -2.69 18.56 12.23
CA TRP A 47 -2.01 18.42 10.94
C TRP A 47 -0.95 17.29 10.89
N GLU A 48 -0.96 16.40 11.88
CA GLU A 48 -0.05 15.25 11.94
C GLU A 48 -0.80 13.93 12.13
N ILE A 49 -0.80 13.11 11.09
CA ILE A 49 -1.33 11.75 11.11
C ILE A 49 -0.15 10.81 11.35
N GLN A 50 -0.09 10.21 12.53
CA GLN A 50 0.98 9.28 12.89
C GLN A 50 1.00 8.07 11.95
N PRO A 51 2.17 7.43 11.71
CA PRO A 51 2.25 6.23 10.91
C PRO A 51 1.28 5.15 11.39
N HIS A 52 0.41 4.71 10.48
CA HIS A 52 -0.66 3.75 10.74
C HIS A 52 -0.96 2.93 9.48
N LEU A 53 -1.87 1.98 9.59
CA LEU A 53 -2.37 1.21 8.47
C LEU A 53 -3.87 0.94 8.63
N HIS A 54 -4.55 0.74 7.51
CA HIS A 54 -5.96 0.34 7.47
C HIS A 54 -6.10 -1.13 7.10
N GLN A 55 -7.09 -1.80 7.68
CA GLN A 55 -7.47 -3.16 7.27
C GLN A 55 -8.63 -3.09 6.29
N GLY A 56 -8.45 -3.64 5.09
CA GLY A 56 -9.51 -3.76 4.09
C GLY A 56 -10.00 -2.44 3.48
N MET A 57 -9.24 -1.37 3.59
CA MET A 57 -9.59 -0.05 3.05
C MET A 57 -8.48 0.49 2.16
N TRP A 58 -8.86 0.96 0.97
CA TRP A 58 -8.07 1.75 0.06
C TRP A 58 -8.32 3.23 0.28
N GLN A 59 -7.30 4.04 0.07
CA GLN A 59 -7.43 5.50 0.09
C GLN A 59 -6.74 6.13 -1.12
N ILE A 60 -7.36 7.15 -1.69
CA ILE A 60 -6.75 8.05 -2.67
C ILE A 60 -6.70 9.43 -2.03
N PHE A 61 -5.49 9.94 -1.82
CA PHE A 61 -5.27 11.33 -1.44
C PHE A 61 -4.99 12.11 -2.71
N PHE A 62 -5.78 13.13 -2.97
CA PHE A 62 -5.49 14.12 -3.99
C PHE A 62 -5.19 15.45 -3.31
N ILE A 63 -3.92 15.83 -3.28
CA ILE A 63 -3.44 17.05 -2.63
C ILE A 63 -3.23 18.09 -3.71
N THR A 64 -4.00 19.18 -3.63
CA THR A 64 -4.09 20.21 -4.68
C THR A 64 -3.17 21.40 -4.44
N SER A 65 -2.89 21.71 -3.16
CA SER A 65 -1.98 22.80 -2.80
C SER A 65 -1.20 22.50 -1.52
N GLY A 66 -0.12 23.25 -1.29
CA GLY A 66 0.69 23.19 -0.11
C GLY A 66 1.83 22.15 -0.17
N THR A 67 2.43 21.89 0.99
CA THR A 67 3.53 20.92 1.19
C THR A 67 3.22 20.00 2.34
N PHE A 68 3.75 18.79 2.29
CA PHE A 68 3.56 17.78 3.33
C PHE A 68 4.72 16.80 3.38
N ASP A 69 4.91 16.15 4.52
CA ASP A 69 5.82 15.03 4.67
C ASP A 69 5.03 13.73 4.66
N LEU A 70 5.41 12.79 3.80
CA LEU A 70 4.92 11.41 3.77
C LEU A 70 5.90 10.51 4.50
N SER A 71 5.41 9.80 5.51
CA SER A 71 6.18 8.78 6.25
C SER A 71 5.73 7.39 5.82
N GLN A 72 6.66 6.57 5.38
CA GLN A 72 6.50 5.15 5.09
C GLN A 72 7.42 4.35 6.02
N ALA A 73 7.44 3.00 5.95
CA ALA A 73 8.15 2.14 6.90
C ALA A 73 9.59 2.59 7.22
N ASP A 74 10.39 2.86 6.19
CA ASP A 74 11.83 3.19 6.31
C ASP A 74 12.18 4.52 5.62
N ARG A 75 11.17 5.27 5.18
CA ARG A 75 11.35 6.46 4.35
C ARG A 75 10.45 7.59 4.81
N GLN A 76 11.03 8.78 4.89
CA GLN A 76 10.28 10.03 5.01
C GLN A 76 10.62 10.91 3.81
N GLU A 77 9.60 11.44 3.15
CA GLU A 77 9.74 12.21 1.94
C GLU A 77 8.91 13.50 2.04
N LYS A 78 9.56 14.63 1.74
CA LYS A 78 8.88 15.93 1.67
C LYS A 78 8.36 16.16 0.26
N LEU A 79 7.07 16.40 0.14
CA LEU A 79 6.35 16.51 -1.12
C LEU A 79 5.69 17.87 -1.26
N LYS A 80 5.49 18.28 -2.51
CA LYS A 80 4.79 19.51 -2.87
C LYS A 80 3.66 19.18 -3.83
N ALA A 81 2.49 19.71 -3.56
CA ALA A 81 1.32 19.60 -4.43
C ALA A 81 1.54 20.23 -5.82
N PRO A 82 0.81 19.80 -6.88
CA PRO A 82 -0.21 18.76 -6.81
C PRO A 82 0.38 17.35 -6.74
N CYS A 83 -0.25 16.46 -5.97
CA CYS A 83 0.13 15.06 -5.86
C CYS A 83 -1.11 14.17 -5.70
N VAL A 84 -1.03 12.94 -6.25
CA VAL A 84 -1.97 11.86 -5.97
C VAL A 84 -1.24 10.71 -5.30
N LEU A 85 -1.82 10.21 -4.21
CA LEU A 85 -1.32 9.02 -3.52
C LEU A 85 -2.42 7.97 -3.50
N LEU A 86 -2.14 6.78 -4.01
CA LEU A 86 -2.99 5.60 -3.83
C LEU A 86 -2.39 4.72 -2.73
N ILE A 87 -3.14 4.54 -1.67
CA ILE A 87 -2.74 3.82 -0.46
C ILE A 87 -3.57 2.54 -0.35
N PRO A 88 -2.95 1.37 -0.56
CA PRO A 88 -3.64 0.10 -0.43
C PRO A 88 -3.81 -0.31 1.04
N PRO A 89 -4.70 -1.29 1.32
CA PRO A 89 -4.80 -1.91 2.63
C PRO A 89 -3.44 -2.40 3.11
N LEU A 90 -3.16 -2.24 4.42
CA LEU A 90 -1.92 -2.66 5.07
C LEU A 90 -0.64 -1.92 4.62
N ALA A 91 -0.71 -0.93 3.75
CA ALA A 91 0.42 -0.05 3.50
C ALA A 91 0.63 0.89 4.69
N LEU A 92 1.82 0.84 5.30
CA LEU A 92 2.17 1.74 6.40
C LEU A 92 2.39 3.14 5.86
N HIS A 93 1.63 4.11 6.39
CA HIS A 93 1.72 5.50 5.99
C HIS A 93 1.41 6.45 7.13
N GLY A 94 1.99 7.64 7.07
CA GLY A 94 1.73 8.74 7.99
C GLY A 94 1.99 10.06 7.29
N PHE A 95 1.39 11.14 7.80
CA PHE A 95 1.50 12.45 7.18
C PHE A 95 1.80 13.52 8.22
N ARG A 96 2.57 14.51 7.80
CA ARG A 96 2.63 15.81 8.46
C ARG A 96 2.33 16.87 7.41
N PHE A 97 1.17 17.49 7.51
CA PHE A 97 0.70 18.51 6.59
C PHE A 97 1.11 19.91 7.07
N ASN A 98 1.45 20.78 6.13
CA ASN A 98 1.46 22.22 6.38
C ASN A 98 -0.02 22.69 6.48
N PRO A 99 -0.38 23.60 7.41
CA PRO A 99 -1.76 24.11 7.53
C PRO A 99 -2.35 24.75 6.28
N GLU A 100 -1.52 25.14 5.30
CA GLU A 100 -1.97 25.66 4.00
C GLU A 100 -2.29 24.57 2.98
N VAL A 101 -2.16 23.29 3.35
CA VAL A 101 -2.46 22.19 2.46
C VAL A 101 -3.97 22.10 2.22
N SER A 102 -4.37 21.88 0.97
CA SER A 102 -5.74 21.52 0.62
C SER A 102 -5.79 20.30 -0.29
N GLY A 103 -6.92 19.60 -0.26
CA GLY A 103 -7.10 18.40 -1.04
C GLY A 103 -8.29 17.57 -0.58
N GLN A 104 -8.38 16.37 -1.15
CA GLN A 104 -9.48 15.44 -0.91
C GLN A 104 -8.96 14.05 -0.63
N ILE A 105 -9.66 13.32 0.22
CA ILE A 105 -9.37 11.94 0.61
C ILE A 105 -10.57 11.08 0.21
N LEU A 106 -10.38 10.20 -0.76
CA LEU A 106 -11.37 9.24 -1.18
C LEU A 106 -11.03 7.88 -0.56
N SER A 107 -11.89 7.37 0.29
CA SER A 107 -11.71 6.08 0.98
C SER A 107 -12.75 5.07 0.52
N PHE A 108 -12.35 3.82 0.24
CA PHE A 108 -13.25 2.76 -0.23
C PHE A 108 -12.79 1.38 0.23
N SER A 109 -13.76 0.45 0.31
CA SER A 109 -13.49 -0.90 0.82
C SER A 109 -12.71 -1.75 -0.19
N GLN A 110 -12.01 -2.78 0.32
CA GLN A 110 -11.38 -3.81 -0.52
C GLN A 110 -12.41 -4.53 -1.40
N THR A 111 -13.63 -4.74 -0.89
CA THR A 111 -14.72 -5.34 -1.67
C THR A 111 -15.11 -4.43 -2.83
N HIS A 112 -15.25 -3.14 -2.57
CA HIS A 112 -15.56 -2.15 -3.61
C HIS A 112 -14.45 -2.09 -4.67
N TYR A 113 -13.17 -2.08 -4.25
CA TYR A 113 -12.04 -2.16 -5.17
C TYR A 113 -12.13 -3.39 -6.08
N GLN A 114 -12.41 -4.56 -5.52
CA GLN A 114 -12.56 -5.79 -6.29
C GLN A 114 -13.70 -5.67 -7.32
N THR A 115 -14.86 -5.16 -6.92
CA THR A 115 -16.01 -4.96 -7.81
C THR A 115 -15.68 -4.02 -8.97
N ILE A 116 -14.89 -2.96 -8.72
CA ILE A 116 -14.48 -2.00 -9.76
C ILE A 116 -13.49 -2.63 -10.75
N THR A 117 -12.59 -3.50 -10.27
CA THR A 117 -11.43 -3.96 -11.05
C THR A 117 -11.63 -5.32 -11.73
N THR A 118 -12.65 -6.11 -11.34
CA THR A 118 -12.73 -7.55 -11.69
C THR A 118 -13.04 -7.82 -13.17
N GLU A 119 -13.74 -6.94 -13.90
CA GLU A 119 -14.21 -7.25 -15.25
C GLU A 119 -13.70 -6.35 -16.38
N SER A 120 -13.26 -5.14 -16.06
CA SER A 120 -13.00 -4.13 -17.09
C SER A 120 -11.60 -3.53 -17.06
N ILE A 121 -10.87 -3.66 -15.96
CA ILE A 121 -9.59 -2.99 -15.78
C ILE A 121 -8.51 -4.02 -15.47
N SER A 122 -7.68 -4.34 -16.46
CA SER A 122 -6.47 -5.17 -16.29
C SER A 122 -5.34 -4.47 -15.52
N VAL A 123 -5.69 -3.48 -14.70
CA VAL A 123 -4.75 -2.68 -13.91
C VAL A 123 -4.61 -3.30 -12.53
N LYS A 124 -3.41 -3.74 -12.20
CA LYS A 124 -3.07 -4.21 -10.85
C LYS A 124 -2.17 -3.21 -10.16
N TRP A 125 -2.63 -2.72 -9.04
CA TRP A 125 -1.85 -1.87 -8.16
C TRP A 125 -1.04 -2.70 -7.17
N PRO A 126 0.16 -2.24 -6.78
CA PRO A 126 0.87 -2.84 -5.64
C PRO A 126 -0.01 -2.80 -4.39
N GLU A 127 -0.16 -3.94 -3.71
CA GLU A 127 -1.03 -4.05 -2.53
C GLU A 127 -0.28 -3.75 -1.21
N ASP A 128 1.02 -3.51 -1.28
CA ASP A 128 1.89 -3.41 -0.11
C ASP A 128 2.63 -2.08 0.04
N GLN A 129 2.49 -1.16 -0.93
CA GLN A 129 3.18 0.12 -0.91
C GLN A 129 2.31 1.25 -1.46
N VAL A 130 2.55 2.44 -0.97
CA VAL A 130 1.92 3.66 -1.47
C VAL A 130 2.41 3.94 -2.89
N SER A 131 1.47 4.18 -3.81
CA SER A 131 1.78 4.68 -5.15
C SER A 131 1.62 6.19 -5.16
N LEU A 132 2.67 6.91 -5.56
CA LEU A 132 2.73 8.37 -5.61
C LEU A 132 2.83 8.83 -7.07
N VAL A 133 2.10 9.87 -7.42
CA VAL A 133 2.17 10.61 -8.69
C VAL A 133 2.22 12.10 -8.35
N CYS A 134 3.27 12.79 -8.77
CA CYS A 134 3.45 14.24 -8.62
C CYS A 134 3.69 14.93 -9.96
N ASN A 135 3.91 14.19 -11.04
CA ASN A 135 4.07 14.72 -12.37
C ASN A 135 2.79 14.50 -13.17
N PHE A 136 2.24 15.58 -13.70
CA PHE A 136 1.02 15.56 -14.49
C PHE A 136 1.37 15.99 -15.90
N GLU A 137 0.86 15.25 -16.87
CA GLU A 137 1.01 15.55 -18.29
C GLU A 137 -0.14 16.45 -18.78
N GLU A 138 0.07 17.12 -19.90
CA GLU A 138 -0.95 17.97 -20.52
C GLU A 138 -2.23 17.18 -20.83
N LEU A 139 -2.10 15.93 -21.29
CA LEU A 139 -3.24 15.05 -21.60
C LEU A 139 -3.95 14.52 -20.34
N TYR A 140 -3.22 14.38 -19.23
CA TYR A 140 -3.72 13.85 -17.96
C TYR A 140 -3.35 14.82 -16.83
N SER A 141 -3.99 15.99 -16.85
CA SER A 141 -3.72 17.05 -15.88
C SER A 141 -4.33 16.75 -14.50
N ALA A 142 -3.84 17.45 -13.49
CA ALA A 142 -4.43 17.44 -12.16
C ALA A 142 -5.92 17.83 -12.18
N GLU A 143 -6.32 18.73 -13.08
CA GLU A 143 -7.71 19.15 -13.27
C GLU A 143 -8.60 18.01 -13.77
N SER A 144 -8.09 17.11 -14.59
CA SER A 144 -8.84 15.93 -15.03
C SER A 144 -9.21 15.03 -13.84
N ILE A 145 -8.32 14.88 -12.87
CA ILE A 145 -8.59 14.13 -11.64
C ILE A 145 -9.60 14.85 -10.78
N LEU A 146 -9.44 16.17 -10.58
CA LEU A 146 -10.40 17.00 -9.82
C LEU A 146 -11.81 16.89 -10.40
N THR A 147 -11.94 16.96 -11.71
CA THR A 147 -13.25 16.85 -12.38
C THR A 147 -13.93 15.51 -12.04
N ILE A 148 -13.20 14.41 -12.06
CA ILE A 148 -13.76 13.10 -11.71
C ILE A 148 -14.16 13.05 -10.23
N ILE A 149 -13.32 13.60 -9.34
CA ILE A 149 -13.61 13.62 -7.90
C ILE A 149 -14.84 14.51 -7.60
N ASP A 150 -15.00 15.62 -8.29
CA ASP A 150 -16.19 16.48 -8.17
C ASP A 150 -17.46 15.77 -8.67
N PHE A 151 -17.37 14.94 -9.70
CA PHE A 151 -18.48 14.07 -10.11
C PHE A 151 -18.83 13.06 -9.03
N ILE A 152 -17.84 12.44 -8.42
CA ILE A 152 -18.04 11.48 -7.31
C ILE A 152 -18.71 12.20 -6.13
N ASP A 153 -18.26 13.39 -5.75
CA ASP A 153 -18.84 14.18 -4.65
C ASP A 153 -20.32 14.48 -4.88
N ARG A 154 -20.65 14.99 -6.08
CA ARG A 154 -22.04 15.27 -6.45
C ARG A 154 -22.91 14.02 -6.45
N GLU A 155 -22.40 12.91 -6.94
CA GLU A 155 -23.12 11.64 -7.00
C GLU A 155 -23.33 11.06 -5.59
N LEU A 156 -22.34 11.20 -4.70
CA LEU A 156 -22.48 10.78 -3.29
C LEU A 156 -23.56 11.60 -2.57
N ALA A 157 -23.65 12.90 -2.85
CA ALA A 157 -24.58 13.81 -2.20
C ALA A 157 -26.03 13.63 -2.66
N ASN A 158 -26.29 13.01 -3.82
CA ASN A 158 -27.63 12.95 -4.43
C ASN A 158 -28.12 11.52 -4.61
N PRO A 159 -29.38 11.20 -4.28
CA PRO A 159 -29.98 9.88 -4.49
C PRO A 159 -30.55 9.75 -5.92
N LEU A 160 -29.68 9.81 -6.94
CA LEU A 160 -30.09 9.74 -8.33
C LEU A 160 -30.24 8.28 -8.84
N PRO A 161 -31.12 8.02 -9.80
CA PRO A 161 -31.19 6.72 -10.47
C PRO A 161 -29.85 6.33 -11.12
N GLY A 162 -29.38 5.10 -10.89
CA GLY A 162 -28.12 4.62 -11.46
C GLY A 162 -26.86 5.08 -10.71
N LYS A 163 -27.00 5.70 -9.52
CA LYS A 163 -25.91 6.20 -8.66
C LYS A 163 -24.74 5.20 -8.53
N GLU A 164 -25.00 3.94 -8.22
CA GLU A 164 -23.94 2.93 -8.06
C GLU A 164 -23.17 2.69 -9.36
N ALA A 165 -23.88 2.65 -10.50
CA ALA A 165 -23.24 2.48 -11.80
C ALA A 165 -22.39 3.69 -12.17
N MET A 166 -22.87 4.91 -11.88
CA MET A 166 -22.14 6.15 -12.11
C MET A 166 -20.89 6.22 -11.22
N LEU A 167 -21.01 5.96 -9.93
CA LEU A 167 -19.86 5.91 -9.01
C LEU A 167 -18.82 4.89 -9.45
N ARG A 168 -19.26 3.71 -9.88
CA ARG A 168 -18.36 2.68 -10.43
C ARG A 168 -17.61 3.17 -11.66
N ALA A 169 -18.29 3.79 -12.61
CA ALA A 169 -17.67 4.33 -13.82
C ALA A 169 -16.65 5.43 -13.50
N CYS A 170 -16.98 6.37 -12.60
CA CYS A 170 -16.07 7.41 -12.15
C CYS A 170 -14.83 6.82 -11.45
N MET A 171 -15.00 5.84 -10.58
CA MET A 171 -13.91 5.15 -9.89
C MET A 171 -13.01 4.38 -10.86
N GLN A 172 -13.60 3.72 -11.87
CA GLN A 172 -12.84 3.05 -12.92
C GLN A 172 -12.00 4.04 -13.72
N GLN A 173 -12.59 5.16 -14.12
CA GLN A 173 -11.89 6.21 -14.84
C GLN A 173 -10.75 6.80 -13.98
N LEU A 174 -11.01 7.10 -12.71
CA LEU A 174 -10.01 7.65 -11.77
C LEU A 174 -8.81 6.70 -11.60
N LEU A 175 -9.06 5.43 -11.34
CA LEU A 175 -7.99 4.44 -11.17
C LEU A 175 -7.17 4.26 -12.45
N LEU A 176 -7.82 4.23 -13.62
CA LEU A 176 -7.12 4.15 -14.91
C LEU A 176 -6.25 5.39 -15.17
N LEU A 177 -6.77 6.58 -14.83
CA LEU A 177 -6.05 7.82 -15.02
C LEU A 177 -4.80 7.88 -14.15
N ILE A 178 -4.93 7.56 -12.85
CA ILE A 178 -3.80 7.49 -11.93
C ILE A 178 -2.77 6.43 -12.41
N TYR A 179 -3.25 5.28 -12.89
CA TYR A 179 -2.37 4.25 -13.44
C TYR A 179 -1.56 4.71 -14.66
N ARG A 180 -2.20 5.42 -15.57
CA ARG A 180 -1.53 5.99 -16.75
C ARG A 180 -0.48 7.01 -16.34
N LEU A 181 -0.82 7.94 -15.45
CA LEU A 181 0.11 8.93 -14.90
C LEU A 181 1.28 8.27 -14.20
N LYS A 182 1.04 7.25 -13.38
CA LYS A 182 2.11 6.51 -12.70
C LYS A 182 3.08 5.84 -13.67
N ASN A 183 2.58 5.32 -14.79
CA ASN A 183 3.41 4.63 -15.78
C ASN A 183 3.97 5.56 -16.85
N SER A 184 3.48 6.79 -16.96
CA SER A 184 4.06 7.81 -17.84
C SER A 184 5.33 8.43 -17.25
N GLU A 185 5.46 8.42 -15.91
CA GLU A 185 6.69 8.83 -15.21
C GLU A 185 7.89 7.91 -15.52
N GLU A 186 7.65 6.65 -15.88
CA GLU A 186 8.65 5.92 -16.62
C GLU A 186 8.68 6.53 -18.03
N PRO A 187 9.77 7.17 -18.47
CA PRO A 187 9.84 7.61 -19.84
C PRO A 187 9.45 6.39 -20.68
N VAL A 188 8.51 6.56 -21.60
CA VAL A 188 8.43 5.71 -22.78
C VAL A 188 9.79 5.88 -23.43
N SER A 189 10.80 5.25 -22.84
CA SER A 189 12.06 5.10 -23.46
C SER A 189 11.73 4.28 -24.70
N THR A 190 11.73 4.95 -25.83
CA THR A 190 11.95 4.36 -27.15
C THR A 190 13.28 3.59 -27.18
N GLN A 191 14.02 3.52 -26.10
CA GLN A 191 14.97 2.47 -25.83
C GLN A 191 14.18 1.18 -25.81
N LYS A 192 14.30 0.42 -26.91
CA LYS A 192 13.90 -0.97 -27.04
C LYS A 192 14.16 -1.66 -25.70
N GLN A 193 13.10 -1.84 -24.87
CA GLN A 193 13.24 -2.51 -23.57
C GLN A 193 13.97 -3.82 -23.86
N THR A 194 15.16 -3.96 -23.30
CA THR A 194 15.93 -5.19 -23.55
C THR A 194 15.04 -6.37 -23.13
N PRO A 195 15.10 -7.50 -23.84
CA PRO A 195 14.33 -8.69 -23.45
C PRO A 195 14.50 -9.02 -21.95
N ALA A 196 15.69 -8.79 -21.39
CA ALA A 196 15.97 -8.96 -19.97
C ALA A 196 15.15 -8.02 -19.07
N ASN A 197 14.99 -6.75 -19.41
CA ASN A 197 14.15 -5.81 -18.66
C ASN A 197 12.67 -6.22 -18.68
N ARG A 198 12.15 -6.59 -19.85
CA ARG A 198 10.76 -7.07 -19.96
C ARG A 198 10.53 -8.33 -19.12
N HIS A 199 11.45 -9.28 -19.15
CA HIS A 199 11.37 -10.49 -18.32
C HIS A 199 11.47 -10.15 -16.84
N TYR A 200 12.34 -9.23 -16.44
CA TYR A 200 12.45 -8.83 -15.03
C TYR A 200 11.17 -8.17 -14.51
N MET A 201 10.60 -7.20 -15.26
CA MET A 201 9.33 -6.57 -14.92
C MET A 201 8.18 -7.60 -14.84
N ARG A 202 8.14 -8.55 -15.79
CA ARG A 202 7.15 -9.64 -15.75
C ARG A 202 7.35 -10.56 -14.55
N PHE A 203 8.59 -10.85 -14.18
CA PHE A 203 8.91 -11.59 -12.96
C PHE A 203 8.42 -10.85 -11.71
N LEU A 204 8.66 -9.55 -11.57
CA LEU A 204 8.17 -8.76 -10.44
C LEU A 204 6.64 -8.80 -10.33
N GLN A 205 5.92 -8.69 -11.44
CA GLN A 205 4.45 -8.83 -11.45
C GLN A 205 3.98 -10.20 -10.96
N LEU A 206 4.63 -11.28 -11.39
CA LEU A 206 4.31 -12.63 -10.93
C LEU A 206 4.72 -12.86 -9.48
N LEU A 207 5.81 -12.23 -9.06
CA LEU A 207 6.29 -12.25 -7.69
C LEU A 207 5.27 -11.65 -6.73
N GLU A 208 4.60 -10.55 -7.09
CA GLU A 208 3.54 -9.95 -6.26
C GLU A 208 2.34 -10.88 -6.02
N LEU A 209 2.08 -11.79 -6.94
CA LEU A 209 0.98 -12.78 -6.83
C LEU A 209 1.45 -14.10 -6.20
N ALA A 210 2.75 -14.24 -5.95
CA ALA A 210 3.32 -15.48 -5.47
C ALA A 210 2.95 -15.76 -4.00
N GLY A 211 2.77 -17.03 -3.66
CA GLY A 211 2.53 -17.52 -2.30
C GLY A 211 3.54 -18.58 -1.89
N GLY A 212 3.31 -19.20 -0.75
CA GLY A 212 4.13 -20.30 -0.23
C GLY A 212 4.11 -21.57 -1.08
N ASP A 213 3.10 -21.71 -1.94
CA ASP A 213 2.93 -22.76 -2.96
C ASP A 213 3.71 -22.47 -4.25
N THR A 214 4.24 -21.27 -4.42
CA THR A 214 4.88 -20.82 -5.66
C THR A 214 6.31 -21.34 -5.76
N THR A 215 6.66 -21.86 -6.94
CA THR A 215 8.03 -22.28 -7.26
C THR A 215 8.63 -21.39 -8.35
N ILE A 216 9.95 -21.25 -8.33
CA ILE A 216 10.66 -20.49 -9.36
C ILE A 216 10.52 -21.17 -10.74
N SER A 217 10.47 -22.49 -10.78
CA SER A 217 10.19 -23.23 -12.01
C SER A 217 8.79 -22.94 -12.56
N GLY A 218 7.77 -22.81 -11.68
CA GLY A 218 6.42 -22.42 -12.07
C GLY A 218 6.35 -21.02 -12.65
N ILE A 219 7.02 -20.03 -12.01
CA ILE A 219 7.13 -18.67 -12.53
C ILE A 219 7.85 -18.66 -13.89
N ALA A 220 8.98 -19.31 -14.01
CA ALA A 220 9.76 -19.39 -15.24
C ALA A 220 8.95 -20.02 -16.40
N SER A 221 8.17 -21.06 -16.10
CA SER A 221 7.27 -21.71 -17.05
C SER A 221 6.18 -20.75 -17.56
N GLN A 222 5.54 -19.99 -16.66
CA GLN A 222 4.56 -18.95 -17.02
C GLN A 222 5.18 -17.84 -17.89
N MET A 223 6.46 -17.56 -17.70
CA MET A 223 7.21 -16.59 -18.49
C MET A 223 7.79 -17.18 -19.79
N LYS A 224 7.62 -18.47 -20.04
CA LYS A 224 8.18 -19.22 -21.18
C LYS A 224 9.71 -19.08 -21.30
N ILE A 225 10.41 -19.09 -20.16
CA ILE A 225 11.88 -19.09 -20.04
C ILE A 225 12.36 -20.18 -19.09
N SER A 226 13.64 -20.49 -19.13
CA SER A 226 14.21 -21.44 -18.17
C SER A 226 14.43 -20.80 -16.79
N PRO A 227 14.37 -21.58 -15.68
CA PRO A 227 14.70 -21.08 -14.34
C PRO A 227 16.12 -20.52 -14.25
N VAL A 228 17.07 -21.08 -14.99
CA VAL A 228 18.45 -20.59 -15.06
C VAL A 228 18.50 -19.21 -15.69
N HIS A 229 17.76 -19.01 -16.78
CA HIS A 229 17.68 -17.70 -17.44
C HIS A 229 17.01 -16.66 -16.52
N LEU A 230 15.92 -17.03 -15.83
CA LEU A 230 15.26 -16.16 -14.84
C LEU A 230 16.23 -15.76 -13.71
N ASN A 231 16.96 -16.71 -13.14
CA ASN A 231 17.96 -16.42 -12.10
C ASN A 231 19.04 -15.46 -12.58
N ARG A 232 19.54 -15.64 -13.83
CA ARG A 232 20.54 -14.75 -14.41
C ARG A 232 20.00 -13.32 -14.54
N ILE A 233 18.75 -13.16 -15.01
CA ILE A 233 18.10 -11.85 -15.11
C ILE A 233 17.97 -11.20 -13.73
N CYS A 234 17.48 -11.93 -12.73
CA CYS A 234 17.33 -11.41 -11.36
C CYS A 234 18.68 -11.03 -10.74
N GLN A 235 19.72 -11.82 -10.97
CA GLN A 235 21.07 -11.53 -10.51
C GLN A 235 21.61 -10.26 -11.16
N GLU A 236 21.39 -10.07 -12.46
CA GLU A 236 21.81 -8.87 -13.20
C GLU A 236 21.08 -7.60 -12.73
N LYS A 237 19.78 -7.71 -12.47
CA LYS A 237 18.91 -6.54 -12.17
C LYS A 237 18.79 -6.21 -10.67
N ALA A 238 18.82 -7.21 -9.81
CA ALA A 238 18.61 -7.05 -8.36
C ALA A 238 19.79 -7.51 -7.50
N GLY A 239 20.84 -8.05 -8.09
CA GLY A 239 21.98 -8.62 -7.36
C GLY A 239 21.64 -9.88 -6.56
N LYS A 240 20.46 -10.49 -6.80
CA LYS A 240 19.93 -11.63 -6.04
C LYS A 240 19.27 -12.64 -6.95
N PRO A 241 19.34 -13.95 -6.66
CA PRO A 241 18.60 -14.97 -7.39
C PRO A 241 17.08 -14.85 -7.16
N ALA A 242 16.29 -15.29 -8.13
CA ALA A 242 14.83 -15.21 -8.10
C ALA A 242 14.21 -15.86 -6.84
N GLY A 243 14.78 -16.99 -6.39
CA GLY A 243 14.33 -17.68 -5.18
C GLY A 243 14.50 -16.85 -3.91
N GLN A 244 15.60 -16.11 -3.81
CA GLN A 244 15.82 -15.20 -2.68
C GLN A 244 14.82 -14.03 -2.69
N LEU A 245 14.53 -13.45 -3.83
CA LEU A 245 13.53 -12.38 -3.97
C LEU A 245 12.13 -12.85 -3.54
N LEU A 246 11.75 -14.08 -3.93
CA LEU A 246 10.50 -14.70 -3.49
C LEU A 246 10.46 -14.89 -1.96
N GLN A 247 11.54 -15.40 -1.38
CA GLN A 247 11.63 -15.60 0.07
C GLN A 247 11.54 -14.27 0.84
N GLU A 248 12.29 -13.26 0.40
CA GLU A 248 12.27 -11.92 1.01
C GLU A 248 10.87 -11.30 0.97
N ARG A 249 10.15 -11.44 -0.15
CA ARG A 249 8.77 -10.99 -0.26
C ARG A 249 7.84 -11.71 0.73
N LEU A 250 7.87 -13.04 0.74
CA LEU A 250 7.03 -13.83 1.65
C LEU A 250 7.31 -13.52 3.13
N ILE A 251 8.58 -13.32 3.50
CA ILE A 251 8.95 -12.93 4.86
C ILE A 251 8.46 -11.51 5.19
N ARG A 252 8.56 -10.57 4.26
CA ARG A 252 8.05 -9.20 4.44
C ARG A 252 6.55 -9.22 4.70
N GLU A 253 5.77 -9.94 3.88
CA GLU A 253 4.32 -10.08 4.06
C GLU A 253 3.98 -10.82 5.37
N ALA A 254 4.69 -11.90 5.71
CA ALA A 254 4.51 -12.60 6.97
C ALA A 254 4.73 -11.69 8.18
N LYS A 255 5.81 -10.91 8.19
CA LYS A 255 6.10 -9.94 9.25
C LYS A 255 5.00 -8.89 9.36
N LYS A 256 4.48 -8.41 8.24
CA LYS A 256 3.37 -7.46 8.15
C LYS A 256 2.11 -8.01 8.82
N TYR A 257 1.65 -9.20 8.42
CA TYR A 257 0.50 -9.85 9.08
C TYR A 257 0.73 -10.10 10.57
N LEU A 258 1.90 -10.61 10.95
CA LEU A 258 2.22 -10.91 12.35
C LEU A 258 2.29 -9.66 13.24
N SER A 259 2.78 -8.55 12.70
CA SER A 259 2.92 -7.29 13.44
C SER A 259 1.61 -6.50 13.52
N TYR A 260 0.80 -6.57 12.45
CA TYR A 260 -0.28 -5.61 12.26
C TYR A 260 -1.68 -6.22 12.27
N THR A 261 -1.81 -7.55 12.38
CA THR A 261 -3.10 -8.23 12.49
C THR A 261 -3.18 -9.14 13.70
N SER A 262 -4.42 -9.45 14.15
CA SER A 262 -4.68 -10.45 15.18
C SER A 262 -4.90 -11.85 14.61
N TYR A 263 -4.71 -12.05 13.31
CA TYR A 263 -4.95 -13.34 12.67
C TYR A 263 -4.15 -14.46 13.34
N PRO A 264 -4.76 -15.63 13.57
CA PRO A 264 -4.03 -16.83 13.98
C PRO A 264 -2.87 -17.13 13.03
N VAL A 265 -1.79 -17.71 13.55
CA VAL A 265 -0.63 -18.09 12.72
C VAL A 265 -1.03 -19.06 11.59
N THR A 266 -2.01 -19.92 11.84
CA THR A 266 -2.58 -20.84 10.84
C THR A 266 -3.29 -20.07 9.72
N GLU A 267 -4.05 -19.04 10.04
CA GLU A 267 -4.74 -18.20 9.07
C GLU A 267 -3.74 -17.40 8.22
N ILE A 268 -2.69 -16.84 8.84
CA ILE A 268 -1.60 -16.16 8.11
C ILE A 268 -0.92 -17.12 7.14
N ALA A 269 -0.70 -18.37 7.53
CA ALA A 269 -0.12 -19.38 6.65
C ALA A 269 -0.97 -19.59 5.39
N TYR A 270 -2.29 -19.68 5.54
CA TYR A 270 -3.23 -19.82 4.41
C TYR A 270 -3.34 -18.54 3.56
N LEU A 271 -3.36 -17.36 4.17
CA LEU A 271 -3.33 -16.09 3.45
C LEU A 271 -2.07 -15.95 2.59
N LEU A 272 -0.95 -16.46 3.09
CA LEU A 272 0.31 -16.53 2.34
C LEU A 272 0.40 -17.75 1.42
N ARG A 273 -0.68 -18.51 1.26
CA ARG A 273 -0.79 -19.69 0.37
C ARG A 273 0.22 -20.78 0.69
N PHE A 274 0.53 -21.01 1.96
CA PHE A 274 1.21 -22.22 2.40
C PHE A 274 0.20 -23.35 2.52
N GLU A 275 0.54 -24.51 1.95
CA GLU A 275 -0.31 -25.70 1.99
C GLU A 275 -0.58 -26.15 3.43
N TYR A 276 0.43 -26.07 4.31
CA TYR A 276 0.32 -26.42 5.72
C TYR A 276 0.97 -25.35 6.60
N ALA A 277 0.34 -25.04 7.72
CA ALA A 277 0.82 -24.04 8.67
C ALA A 277 2.20 -24.38 9.26
N ASN A 278 2.53 -25.67 9.42
CA ASN A 278 3.83 -26.11 9.90
C ASN A 278 4.96 -25.81 8.91
N TYR A 279 4.69 -25.77 7.61
CA TYR A 279 5.66 -25.35 6.59
C TYR A 279 5.94 -23.87 6.69
N PHE A 280 4.89 -23.06 6.87
CA PHE A 280 5.05 -21.64 7.14
C PHE A 280 5.88 -21.36 8.40
N VAL A 281 5.60 -22.04 9.51
CA VAL A 281 6.34 -21.86 10.76
C VAL A 281 7.82 -22.19 10.59
N ARG A 282 8.17 -23.30 9.91
CA ARG A 282 9.56 -23.67 9.60
C ARG A 282 10.23 -22.65 8.67
N PHE A 283 9.54 -22.26 7.61
CA PHE A 283 10.00 -21.26 6.66
C PHE A 283 10.30 -19.94 7.37
N PHE A 284 9.36 -19.43 8.16
CA PHE A 284 9.52 -18.17 8.87
C PHE A 284 10.69 -18.21 9.85
N ARG A 285 10.78 -19.28 10.66
CA ARG A 285 11.90 -19.48 11.62
C ARG A 285 13.25 -19.57 10.93
N LYS A 286 13.33 -20.28 9.81
CA LYS A 286 14.56 -20.40 9.03
C LYS A 286 15.11 -19.04 8.57
N HIS A 287 14.23 -18.12 8.17
CA HIS A 287 14.63 -16.84 7.60
C HIS A 287 14.69 -15.69 8.61
N THR A 288 14.08 -15.83 9.79
CA THR A 288 14.05 -14.75 10.81
C THR A 288 14.73 -15.11 12.10
N GLY A 289 15.07 -16.39 12.32
CA GLY A 289 15.58 -16.91 13.59
C GLY A 289 14.52 -17.09 14.68
N LEU A 290 13.28 -16.59 14.49
CA LEU A 290 12.19 -16.64 15.45
C LEU A 290 10.99 -17.40 14.88
N SER A 291 10.22 -18.08 15.75
CA SER A 291 8.91 -18.56 15.33
C SER A 291 7.94 -17.39 15.11
N PRO A 292 6.87 -17.57 14.32
CA PRO A 292 5.84 -16.53 14.14
C PRO A 292 5.24 -16.02 15.47
N LYS A 293 5.02 -16.90 16.44
CA LYS A 293 4.52 -16.53 17.76
C LYS A 293 5.52 -15.68 18.55
N GLU A 294 6.78 -16.09 18.61
CA GLU A 294 7.85 -15.33 19.26
C GLU A 294 8.03 -13.95 18.59
N PHE A 295 7.99 -13.89 17.28
CA PHE A 295 8.08 -12.63 16.55
C PHE A 295 6.91 -11.69 16.91
N ARG A 296 5.66 -12.20 16.93
CA ARG A 296 4.48 -11.42 17.32
C ARG A 296 4.56 -10.93 18.76
N SER A 297 4.96 -11.79 19.69
CA SER A 297 5.12 -11.40 21.11
C SER A 297 6.17 -10.31 21.27
N LYS A 298 7.29 -10.42 20.58
CA LYS A 298 8.38 -9.46 20.62
C LYS A 298 7.95 -8.09 20.06
N THR A 299 7.21 -8.07 18.97
CA THR A 299 6.66 -6.84 18.38
C THR A 299 5.55 -6.23 19.26
N ALA A 300 4.72 -7.04 19.91
CA ALA A 300 3.70 -6.59 20.85
C ALA A 300 4.33 -5.99 22.14
N THR A 301 5.36 -6.61 22.69
CA THR A 301 6.08 -6.14 23.91
C THR A 301 6.79 -4.80 23.64
N VAL A 302 7.37 -4.62 22.48
CA VAL A 302 7.96 -3.34 22.06
C VAL A 302 6.90 -2.23 21.99
N ALA A 303 5.69 -2.57 21.52
CA ALA A 303 4.55 -1.65 21.46
C ALA A 303 4.01 -1.28 22.87
N THR A 304 4.04 -2.22 23.83
CA THR A 304 3.51 -2.01 25.19
C THR A 304 4.47 -1.21 26.05
N ASN A 305 5.77 -1.46 25.97
CA ASN A 305 6.80 -0.73 26.71
C ASN A 305 6.93 0.73 26.23
N ALA A 306 6.64 1.01 24.97
CA ALA A 306 6.58 2.38 24.46
C ALA A 306 5.38 3.17 25.01
N ASN A 307 4.29 2.49 25.43
CA ASN A 307 3.09 3.13 26.02
C ASN A 307 3.22 3.36 27.53
N SER A 308 3.98 2.53 28.26
CA SER A 308 4.20 2.71 29.71
C SER A 308 5.20 3.84 30.02
N ALA A 309 6.19 4.05 29.15
CA ALA A 309 7.14 5.16 29.27
C ALA A 309 6.56 6.55 28.94
N ARG A 310 5.28 6.64 28.53
CA ARG A 310 4.55 7.89 28.27
C ARG A 310 3.57 8.29 29.40
N LYS A 311 3.38 7.42 30.40
CA LYS A 311 2.46 7.67 31.54
C LYS A 311 3.20 8.02 32.82
N SER A 312 4.52 8.00 32.82
CA SER A 312 5.41 8.52 33.86
C SER A 312 6.10 9.78 33.35
#